data_5f1d848736fbe28be9061893ff5f08f8
#
_entry.id   5f1d848736fbe28be9061893ff5f08f8
#
_cell.length_a   1.000
_cell.length_b   1.000
_cell.length_c   1.000
_cell.angle_alpha   90.00
_cell.angle_beta   90.00
_cell.angle_gamma   90.00
#
_symmetry.space_group_name_H-M   'P 1'
#
loop_
_entity.id
_entity.type
_entity.pdbx_description
1 polymer ?
#
loop_
_entity_poly.entity_id
_entity_poly.type
_entity_poly.pdbx_seq_one_letter_code
_entity_poly.pdbx_strand_id
1 'polypeptide(L)'
;MYVNITNLGYKQGGSTITQQLAKLIFFNAEKSIIRKVRELFITFKLEALLDKEEILSLYLNRAYFGAGNYGIKSAANSYFNIDPYDLSIYESAILVSALKAPSRLNMMSSPILTKKRASLVLNKMLSLGLITKLEFEDQSFKLESFKL
;
A
#
# COMPACT_ATOMS: atom_id res chain seq x y z
N MET A 1 6.53 -16.76 -4.82
CA MET A 1 7.00 -17.45 -3.62
C MET A 1 8.43 -18.02 -3.77
N TYR A 2 8.90 -18.33 -4.96
CA TYR A 2 10.22 -18.94 -5.22
C TYR A 2 11.42 -17.97 -5.19
N VAL A 3 11.22 -16.67 -5.28
CA VAL A 3 12.32 -15.67 -5.40
C VAL A 3 13.04 -15.38 -4.06
N ASN A 4 12.45 -15.78 -2.92
CA ASN A 4 13.01 -15.45 -1.59
C ASN A 4 13.91 -16.53 -0.96
N ILE A 5 14.04 -17.69 -1.59
CA ILE A 5 14.81 -18.82 -1.00
C ILE A 5 16.26 -18.83 -1.47
N THR A 6 16.56 -18.27 -2.64
CA THR A 6 17.90 -18.30 -3.24
C THR A 6 18.79 -17.09 -2.94
N ASN A 7 18.21 -16.00 -2.41
CA ASN A 7 18.97 -14.82 -2.01
C ASN A 7 18.83 -14.60 -0.50
N LEU A 8 19.79 -15.07 0.27
CA LEU A 8 19.99 -14.79 1.70
C LEU A 8 20.29 -13.30 2.00
N GLY A 9 19.76 -12.40 1.23
CA GLY A 9 19.78 -10.97 1.44
C GLY A 9 18.39 -10.45 1.72
N TYR A 10 18.11 -10.07 2.95
CA TYR A 10 16.89 -9.43 3.47
C TYR A 10 16.58 -8.09 2.75
N LYS A 11 16.34 -8.09 1.43
CA LYS A 11 16.14 -6.85 0.67
C LYS A 11 14.70 -6.53 0.27
N GLN A 12 13.74 -7.46 0.45
CA GLN A 12 12.31 -7.16 0.24
C GLN A 12 11.46 -7.89 1.27
N GLY A 13 10.56 -7.19 1.94
CA GLY A 13 9.60 -7.78 2.87
C GLY A 13 8.65 -8.72 2.11
N GLY A 14 8.80 -10.03 2.31
CA GLY A 14 7.98 -11.07 1.68
C GLY A 14 6.66 -11.34 2.39
N SER A 15 6.12 -10.38 3.17
CA SER A 15 4.83 -10.54 3.84
C SER A 15 3.68 -10.23 2.89
N THR A 16 2.64 -11.09 2.88
CA THR A 16 1.40 -10.85 2.15
C THR A 16 0.58 -9.73 2.78
N ILE A 17 -0.43 -9.21 2.07
CA ILE A 17 -1.39 -8.23 2.63
C ILE A 17 -2.10 -8.83 3.86
N THR A 18 -2.49 -10.10 3.81
CA THR A 18 -3.12 -10.79 4.94
C THR A 18 -2.21 -10.87 6.17
N GLN A 19 -0.91 -11.15 5.98
CA GLN A 19 0.07 -11.11 7.07
C GLN A 19 0.25 -9.71 7.65
N GLN A 20 0.24 -8.69 6.80
CA GLN A 20 0.30 -7.29 7.25
C GLN A 20 -0.96 -6.91 8.02
N LEU A 21 -2.14 -7.32 7.55
CA LEU A 21 -3.41 -7.12 8.26
C LEU A 21 -3.40 -7.81 9.63
N ALA A 22 -3.00 -9.08 9.69
CA ALA A 22 -2.87 -9.81 10.95
C ALA A 22 -1.98 -9.06 11.94
N LYS A 23 -0.84 -8.54 11.46
CA LYS A 23 0.07 -7.72 12.27
C LYS A 23 -0.58 -6.43 12.76
N LEU A 24 -1.32 -5.73 11.91
CA LEU A 24 -1.96 -4.46 12.27
C LEU A 24 -3.08 -4.61 13.31
N ILE A 25 -3.78 -5.76 13.30
CA ILE A 25 -4.94 -5.97 14.19
C ILE A 25 -4.52 -6.60 15.53
N PHE A 26 -3.60 -7.56 15.51
CA PHE A 26 -3.39 -8.46 16.65
C PHE A 26 -2.02 -8.31 17.33
N PHE A 27 -1.09 -7.56 16.75
CA PHE A 27 0.27 -7.53 17.28
C PHE A 27 0.84 -6.13 17.43
N ASN A 28 1.58 -5.93 18.52
CA ASN A 28 2.38 -4.74 18.76
C ASN A 28 3.70 -4.77 17.97
N ALA A 29 4.45 -3.66 18.04
CA ALA A 29 5.69 -3.46 17.28
C ALA A 29 6.87 -4.38 17.66
N GLU A 30 6.73 -5.24 18.68
CA GLU A 30 7.78 -6.14 19.12
C GLU A 30 8.19 -7.13 18.02
N LYS A 31 9.50 -7.23 17.81
CA LYS A 31 10.08 -8.16 16.83
C LYS A 31 10.49 -9.45 17.53
N SER A 32 9.68 -10.51 17.42
CA SER A 32 10.01 -11.84 17.92
C SER A 32 9.64 -12.93 16.92
N ILE A 33 10.35 -14.04 16.96
CA ILE A 33 10.04 -15.22 16.14
C ILE A 33 8.68 -15.78 16.54
N ILE A 34 8.36 -15.81 17.83
CA ILE A 34 7.08 -16.27 18.36
C ILE A 34 5.92 -15.44 17.79
N ARG A 35 6.09 -14.12 17.73
CA ARG A 35 5.12 -13.24 17.08
C ARG A 35 4.93 -13.62 15.62
N LYS A 36 5.99 -13.93 14.89
CA LYS A 36 5.89 -14.29 13.45
C LYS A 36 5.15 -15.61 13.24
N VAL A 37 5.31 -16.59 14.14
CA VAL A 37 4.52 -17.83 14.11
C VAL A 37 3.05 -17.56 14.39
N ARG A 38 2.73 -16.74 15.39
CA ARG A 38 1.34 -16.33 15.69
C ARG A 38 0.70 -15.56 14.53
N GLU A 39 1.46 -14.64 13.92
CA GLU A 39 1.03 -13.89 12.72
C GLU A 39 0.64 -14.84 11.59
N LEU A 40 1.44 -15.89 11.33
CA LEU A 40 1.13 -16.89 10.31
C LEU A 40 -0.16 -17.66 10.62
N PHE A 41 -0.35 -18.08 11.88
CA PHE A 41 -1.57 -18.77 12.31
C PHE A 41 -2.83 -17.90 12.14
N ILE A 42 -2.76 -16.62 12.52
CA ILE A 42 -3.86 -15.68 12.33
C ILE A 42 -4.11 -15.43 10.83
N THR A 43 -3.04 -15.36 10.02
CA THR A 43 -3.16 -15.23 8.56
C THR A 43 -4.00 -16.35 7.96
N PHE A 44 -3.71 -17.61 8.30
CA PHE A 44 -4.51 -18.75 7.82
C PHE A 44 -5.98 -18.67 8.25
N LYS A 45 -6.23 -18.21 9.48
CA LYS A 45 -7.62 -18.02 9.94
C LYS A 45 -8.34 -16.93 9.15
N LEU A 46 -7.68 -15.80 8.89
CA LEU A 46 -8.26 -14.71 8.09
C LEU A 46 -8.58 -15.19 6.67
N GLU A 47 -7.65 -15.91 6.02
CA GLU A 47 -7.83 -16.43 4.66
C GLU A 47 -8.88 -17.56 4.58
N ALA A 48 -9.18 -18.23 5.69
CA ALA A 48 -10.25 -19.22 5.76
C ALA A 48 -11.65 -18.62 5.99
N LEU A 49 -11.72 -17.44 6.59
CA LEU A 49 -12.96 -16.79 7.01
C LEU A 49 -13.40 -15.63 6.11
N LEU A 50 -12.47 -14.99 5.43
CA LEU A 50 -12.67 -13.78 4.65
C LEU A 50 -12.21 -13.98 3.22
N ASP A 51 -12.91 -13.35 2.27
CA ASP A 51 -12.46 -13.30 0.90
C ASP A 51 -11.37 -12.22 0.68
N LYS A 52 -10.81 -12.17 -0.54
CA LYS A 52 -9.72 -11.24 -0.86
C LYS A 52 -10.14 -9.77 -0.76
N GLU A 53 -11.37 -9.46 -1.11
CA GLU A 53 -11.91 -8.09 -1.11
C GLU A 53 -12.13 -7.61 0.31
N GLU A 54 -12.66 -8.48 1.17
CA GLU A 54 -12.81 -8.22 2.60
C GLU A 54 -11.45 -7.99 3.28
N ILE A 55 -10.46 -8.86 3.01
CA ILE A 55 -9.10 -8.71 3.53
C ILE A 55 -8.48 -7.39 3.06
N LEU A 56 -8.62 -7.05 1.79
CA LEU A 56 -8.09 -5.81 1.23
C LEU A 56 -8.78 -4.59 1.85
N SER A 57 -10.09 -4.62 1.98
CA SER A 57 -10.89 -3.57 2.61
C SER A 57 -10.45 -3.34 4.05
N LEU A 58 -10.36 -4.39 4.85
CA LEU A 58 -9.89 -4.31 6.24
C LEU A 58 -8.46 -3.77 6.33
N TYR A 59 -7.57 -4.20 5.42
CA TYR A 59 -6.20 -3.70 5.35
C TYR A 59 -6.15 -2.20 5.05
N LEU A 60 -6.84 -1.75 4.02
CA LEU A 60 -6.86 -0.34 3.62
C LEU A 60 -7.47 0.56 4.70
N ASN A 61 -8.46 0.07 5.45
CA ASN A 61 -9.07 0.80 6.55
C ASN A 61 -8.19 0.88 7.82
N ARG A 62 -7.13 0.06 7.92
CA ARG A 62 -6.22 0.02 9.08
C ARG A 62 -4.81 0.50 8.77
N ALA A 63 -4.39 0.45 7.51
CA ALA A 63 -3.04 0.78 7.10
C ALA A 63 -2.69 2.24 7.44
N TYR A 64 -1.43 2.46 7.80
CA TYR A 64 -0.89 3.80 7.98
C TYR A 64 -0.38 4.35 6.66
N PHE A 65 -0.87 5.53 6.27
CA PHE A 65 -0.52 6.21 5.01
C PHE A 65 0.44 7.40 5.21
N GLY A 66 0.94 7.61 6.42
CA GLY A 66 1.83 8.73 6.74
C GLY A 66 1.09 9.98 7.22
N ALA A 67 1.85 10.95 7.75
CA ALA A 67 1.33 12.23 8.23
C ALA A 67 0.12 12.11 9.20
N GLY A 68 0.14 11.08 10.07
CA GLY A 68 -0.96 10.84 11.03
C GLY A 68 -2.18 10.12 10.46
N ASN A 69 -2.20 9.77 9.16
CA ASN A 69 -3.36 9.18 8.50
C ASN A 69 -3.39 7.65 8.65
N TYR A 70 -4.33 7.15 9.43
CA TYR A 70 -4.67 5.75 9.57
C TYR A 70 -5.96 5.47 8.81
N GLY A 71 -5.93 4.50 7.90
CA GLY A 71 -7.02 4.15 6.99
C GLY A 71 -7.10 5.03 5.75
N ILE A 72 -7.62 4.42 4.67
CA ILE A 72 -7.71 5.06 3.35
C ILE A 72 -8.62 6.29 3.35
N LYS A 73 -9.68 6.29 4.16
CA LYS A 73 -10.60 7.44 4.26
C LYS A 73 -9.91 8.67 4.83
N SER A 74 -9.14 8.50 5.93
CA SER A 74 -8.34 9.60 6.50
C SER A 74 -7.31 10.10 5.50
N ALA A 75 -6.64 9.18 4.79
CA ALA A 75 -5.61 9.54 3.82
C ALA A 75 -6.17 10.27 2.59
N ALA A 76 -7.28 9.80 1.98
CA ALA A 76 -7.92 10.43 0.85
C ALA A 76 -8.40 11.85 1.19
N ASN A 77 -9.05 12.00 2.34
CA ASN A 77 -9.48 13.31 2.81
C ASN A 77 -8.30 14.25 3.09
N SER A 78 -7.29 13.79 3.83
CA SER A 78 -6.14 14.61 4.23
C SER A 78 -5.27 15.05 3.06
N TYR A 79 -5.04 14.19 2.06
CA TYR A 79 -4.16 14.49 0.93
C TYR A 79 -4.87 15.14 -0.26
N PHE A 80 -6.16 14.84 -0.45
CA PHE A 80 -6.88 15.23 -1.67
C PHE A 80 -8.21 15.91 -1.39
N ASN A 81 -8.70 15.90 -0.15
CA ASN A 81 -10.02 16.41 0.27
C ASN A 81 -11.19 15.77 -0.47
N ILE A 82 -11.11 14.46 -0.70
CA ILE A 82 -12.15 13.65 -1.39
C ILE A 82 -12.45 12.37 -0.62
N ASP A 83 -13.58 11.73 -0.98
CA ASP A 83 -13.91 10.39 -0.50
C ASP A 83 -13.04 9.33 -1.22
N PRO A 84 -12.70 8.19 -0.57
CA PRO A 84 -11.96 7.10 -1.21
C PRO A 84 -12.55 6.58 -2.53
N TYR A 85 -13.86 6.65 -2.71
CA TYR A 85 -14.54 6.23 -3.94
C TYR A 85 -14.31 7.18 -5.13
N ASP A 86 -13.92 8.43 -4.84
CA ASP A 86 -13.66 9.45 -5.85
C ASP A 86 -12.17 9.55 -6.24
N LEU A 87 -11.32 8.69 -5.66
CA LEU A 87 -9.89 8.67 -5.96
C LEU A 87 -9.64 8.31 -7.42
N SER A 88 -8.97 9.19 -8.13
CA SER A 88 -8.43 8.90 -9.45
C SER A 88 -7.27 7.88 -9.39
N ILE A 89 -6.86 7.39 -10.55
CA ILE A 89 -5.79 6.39 -10.64
C ILE A 89 -4.47 6.94 -10.11
N TYR A 90 -4.10 8.20 -10.44
CA TYR A 90 -2.84 8.78 -9.95
C TYR A 90 -2.86 9.05 -8.44
N GLU A 91 -3.99 9.46 -7.87
CA GLU A 91 -4.16 9.66 -6.44
C GLU A 91 -4.07 8.32 -5.69
N SER A 92 -4.73 7.30 -6.22
CA SER A 92 -4.60 5.92 -5.71
C SER A 92 -3.14 5.44 -5.76
N ALA A 93 -2.41 5.72 -6.85
CA ALA A 93 -0.99 5.37 -6.97
C ALA A 93 -0.12 6.11 -5.94
N ILE A 94 -0.44 7.36 -5.60
CA ILE A 94 0.21 8.12 -4.52
C ILE A 94 -0.01 7.42 -3.17
N LEU A 95 -1.26 7.07 -2.83
CA LEU A 95 -1.57 6.40 -1.56
C LEU A 95 -0.90 5.02 -1.46
N VAL A 96 -0.98 4.20 -2.52
CA VAL A 96 -0.30 2.89 -2.57
C VAL A 96 1.22 3.04 -2.38
N SER A 97 1.80 4.11 -2.89
CA SER A 97 3.23 4.41 -2.73
C SER A 97 3.62 4.63 -1.27
N ALA A 98 2.75 5.26 -0.48
CA ALA A 98 2.97 5.51 0.93
C ALA A 98 3.06 4.22 1.76
N LEU A 99 2.30 3.18 1.42
CA LEU A 99 2.25 1.92 2.18
C LEU A 99 3.60 1.22 2.35
N LYS A 100 4.56 1.47 1.48
CA LYS A 100 5.91 0.87 1.59
C LYS A 100 6.73 1.44 2.74
N ALA A 101 6.62 2.74 2.98
CA ALA A 101 7.37 3.45 4.03
C ALA A 101 6.62 4.75 4.40
N PRO A 102 5.46 4.65 5.08
CA PRO A 102 4.51 5.75 5.20
C PRO A 102 5.06 6.99 5.90
N SER A 103 6.02 6.82 6.81
CA SER A 103 6.69 7.96 7.46
C SER A 103 7.63 8.75 6.53
N ARG A 104 8.03 8.14 5.39
CA ARG A 104 8.98 8.74 4.44
C ARG A 104 8.37 9.01 3.07
N LEU A 105 7.48 8.13 2.62
CA LEU A 105 6.91 8.13 1.27
C LEU A 105 5.46 8.62 1.34
N ASN A 106 5.29 9.87 1.71
CA ASN A 106 4.00 10.55 1.67
C ASN A 106 4.18 11.96 1.09
N MET A 107 3.10 12.55 0.60
CA MET A 107 3.15 13.85 -0.09
C MET A 107 3.59 15.00 0.81
N MET A 108 3.34 14.93 2.12
CA MET A 108 3.76 15.97 3.06
C MET A 108 5.27 15.89 3.39
N SER A 109 5.80 14.65 3.55
CA SER A 109 7.21 14.46 3.96
C SER A 109 8.19 14.48 2.79
N SER A 110 7.83 13.89 1.66
CA SER A 110 8.73 13.74 0.51
C SER A 110 7.95 13.67 -0.82
N PRO A 111 7.37 14.79 -1.30
CA PRO A 111 6.56 14.81 -2.52
C PRO A 111 7.26 14.19 -3.73
N ILE A 112 8.52 14.57 -3.96
CA ILE A 112 9.32 14.11 -5.11
C ILE A 112 9.51 12.58 -5.10
N LEU A 113 9.89 12.01 -3.94
CA LEU A 113 10.08 10.57 -3.82
C LEU A 113 8.76 9.82 -3.92
N THR A 114 7.70 10.37 -3.38
CA THR A 114 6.35 9.80 -3.45
C THR A 114 5.85 9.76 -4.89
N LYS A 115 5.98 10.85 -5.64
CA LYS A 115 5.65 10.91 -7.08
C LYS A 115 6.48 9.91 -7.90
N LYS A 116 7.80 9.88 -7.70
CA LYS A 116 8.66 8.91 -8.37
C LYS A 116 8.21 7.47 -8.13
N ARG A 117 7.74 7.18 -6.91
CA ARG A 117 7.23 5.86 -6.60
C ARG A 117 5.83 5.61 -7.18
N ALA A 118 4.95 6.61 -7.18
CA ALA A 118 3.64 6.52 -7.82
C ALA A 118 3.77 6.25 -9.33
N SER A 119 4.76 6.87 -10.00
CA SER A 119 5.07 6.55 -11.40
C SER A 119 5.44 5.07 -11.60
N LEU A 120 6.15 4.44 -10.64
CA LEU A 120 6.42 2.99 -10.71
C LEU A 120 5.15 2.16 -10.55
N VAL A 121 4.18 2.62 -9.74
CA VAL A 121 2.86 1.97 -9.61
C VAL A 121 2.10 2.07 -10.93
N LEU A 122 2.00 3.27 -11.52
CA LEU A 122 1.34 3.48 -12.82
C LEU A 122 1.98 2.62 -13.93
N ASN A 123 3.31 2.59 -14.01
CA ASN A 123 4.03 1.72 -14.96
C ASN A 123 3.70 0.23 -14.74
N LYS A 124 3.56 -0.20 -13.49
CA LYS A 124 3.19 -1.57 -13.19
C LYS A 124 1.74 -1.87 -13.60
N MET A 125 0.82 -0.93 -13.38
CA MET A 125 -0.57 -1.05 -13.84
C MET A 125 -0.65 -1.18 -15.36
N LEU A 126 0.09 -0.34 -16.10
CA LEU A 126 0.20 -0.43 -17.56
C LEU A 126 0.77 -1.79 -18.00
N SER A 127 1.86 -2.25 -17.38
CA SER A 127 2.51 -3.52 -17.74
C SER A 127 1.63 -4.76 -17.47
N LEU A 128 0.64 -4.63 -16.60
CA LEU A 128 -0.34 -5.67 -16.29
C LEU A 128 -1.64 -5.52 -17.09
N GLY A 129 -1.75 -4.52 -17.97
CA GLY A 129 -2.95 -4.24 -18.76
C GLY A 129 -4.14 -3.74 -17.92
N LEU A 130 -3.89 -3.24 -16.71
CA LEU A 130 -4.92 -2.69 -15.82
C LEU A 130 -5.36 -1.28 -16.23
N ILE A 131 -4.51 -0.59 -16.96
CA ILE A 131 -4.78 0.71 -17.59
C ILE A 131 -4.26 0.70 -19.02
N THR A 132 -4.89 1.45 -19.89
CA THR A 132 -4.48 1.68 -21.27
C THR A 132 -3.29 2.64 -21.34
N LYS A 133 -2.62 2.70 -22.49
CA LYS A 133 -1.54 3.67 -22.72
C LYS A 133 -2.01 5.11 -22.61
N LEU A 134 -3.20 5.42 -23.13
CA LEU A 134 -3.80 6.76 -23.03
C LEU A 134 -4.08 7.16 -21.57
N GLU A 135 -4.65 6.26 -20.79
CA GLU A 135 -4.87 6.50 -19.36
C GLU A 135 -3.54 6.69 -18.63
N PHE A 136 -2.54 5.88 -18.92
CA PHE A 136 -1.21 6.04 -18.33
C PHE A 136 -0.59 7.41 -18.62
N GLU A 137 -0.67 7.90 -19.85
CA GLU A 137 -0.14 9.22 -20.23
C GLU A 137 -0.89 10.35 -19.52
N ASP A 138 -2.22 10.31 -19.48
CA ASP A 138 -3.06 11.27 -18.76
C ASP A 138 -2.78 11.28 -17.25
N GLN A 139 -2.76 10.10 -16.63
CA GLN A 139 -2.54 9.98 -15.20
C GLN A 139 -1.10 10.32 -14.78
N SER A 140 -0.12 10.07 -15.63
CA SER A 140 1.28 10.49 -15.42
C SER A 140 1.41 12.01 -15.47
N PHE A 141 0.75 12.67 -16.42
CA PHE A 141 0.72 14.12 -16.49
C PHE A 141 0.07 14.76 -15.25
N LYS A 142 -1.08 14.23 -14.82
CA LYS A 142 -1.75 14.67 -13.58
C LYS A 142 -0.89 14.47 -12.35
N LEU A 143 -0.21 13.33 -12.25
CA LEU A 143 0.71 13.04 -11.15
C LEU A 143 1.86 14.05 -11.07
N GLU A 144 2.46 14.41 -12.20
CA GLU A 144 3.55 15.38 -12.21
C GLU A 144 3.09 16.79 -11.87
N SER A 145 1.96 17.22 -12.41
CA SER A 145 1.40 18.55 -12.17
C SER A 145 0.79 18.72 -10.77
N PHE A 146 0.43 17.64 -10.09
CA PHE A 146 -0.18 17.69 -8.77
C PHE A 146 0.72 18.36 -7.73
N LYS A 147 0.17 19.31 -6.98
CA LYS A 147 0.79 19.96 -5.81
C LYS A 147 -0.18 19.87 -4.63
N LEU A 148 0.36 19.65 -3.45
CA LEU A 148 -0.38 19.80 -2.18
C LEU A 148 -0.62 21.26 -1.90
#